data_f19701dfa9a871077e167afcde2c5daf
#
_entry.id   f19701dfa9a871077e167afcde2c5daf
#
_cell.length_a   1.000
_cell.length_b   1.000
_cell.length_c   1.000
_cell.angle_alpha   90.00
_cell.angle_beta   90.00
_cell.angle_gamma   90.00
#
_symmetry.space_group_name_H-M   'P 1'
#
loop_
_entity.id
_entity.type
_entity.pdbx_description
1 polymer ?
#
loop_
_entity_poly.entity_id
_entity_poly.type
_entity_poly.pdbx_seq_one_letter_code
_entity_poly.pdbx_strand_id
1 'polypeptide(L)'
;DVSLKNISFLNKLIKKNNINVFVGCNLRFTKPYKIIKKKIRSKSLGKINYVMIKSSLNITDYHSYEDYKKSYTSNKKLGGGINFTSIHEIDLILNLFDKTNIHFSLSKKISNLKINVNDFSTSVFKTSVKKNNFLTLLTMDHFQISKERYLKIIFEKGEILWDIIKNSIVITKKNSKKIIYNKNNHNEMYLDEIKYFLNFVKKKKKINNS
;
A
#
# COMPACT_ATOMS: atom_id res chain seq x y z
N ASP A 1 -0.34 0.94 -14.51
CA ASP A 1 0.45 1.04 -15.73
C ASP A 1 1.93 1.08 -15.39
N VAL A 2 2.76 0.48 -16.22
CA VAL A 2 4.22 0.37 -16.05
C VAL A 2 4.97 1.50 -16.74
N SER A 3 4.27 2.40 -17.41
CA SER A 3 4.83 3.49 -18.18
C SER A 3 4.00 4.76 -18.04
N LEU A 4 4.67 5.90 -17.95
CA LEU A 4 4.02 7.22 -18.01
C LEU A 4 3.68 7.65 -19.46
N LYS A 5 4.04 6.83 -20.47
CA LYS A 5 3.71 7.09 -21.86
C LYS A 5 2.20 7.23 -22.02
N ASN A 6 1.78 8.26 -22.73
CA ASN A 6 0.38 8.59 -23.01
C ASN A 6 -0.49 9.04 -21.80
N ILE A 7 0.02 9.17 -20.57
CA ILE A 7 -0.78 9.66 -19.45
C ILE A 7 -1.31 11.08 -19.70
N SER A 8 -0.50 11.96 -20.29
CA SER A 8 -0.95 13.31 -20.65
C SER A 8 -2.06 13.30 -21.69
N PHE A 9 -1.98 12.40 -22.66
CA PHE A 9 -3.03 12.18 -23.68
C PHE A 9 -4.31 11.62 -23.05
N LEU A 10 -4.20 10.60 -22.19
CA LEU A 10 -5.34 10.06 -21.45
C LEU A 10 -6.02 11.13 -20.60
N ASN A 11 -5.24 11.95 -19.89
CA ASN A 11 -5.77 13.04 -19.09
C ASN A 11 -6.53 14.10 -19.94
N LYS A 12 -6.05 14.38 -21.16
CA LYS A 12 -6.78 15.24 -22.11
C LYS A 12 -8.11 14.62 -22.54
N LEU A 13 -8.12 13.32 -22.86
CA LEU A 13 -9.35 12.60 -23.23
C LEU A 13 -10.36 12.56 -22.08
N ILE A 14 -9.92 12.27 -20.86
CA ILE A 14 -10.74 12.26 -19.65
C ILE A 14 -11.41 13.62 -19.46
N LYS A 15 -10.64 14.71 -19.57
CA LYS A 15 -11.16 16.07 -19.44
C LYS A 15 -12.12 16.42 -20.56
N LYS A 16 -11.74 16.16 -21.83
CA LYS A 16 -12.56 16.47 -23.01
C LYS A 16 -13.92 15.79 -22.99
N ASN A 17 -13.95 14.53 -22.57
CA ASN A 17 -15.17 13.70 -22.60
C ASN A 17 -15.88 13.63 -21.23
N ASN A 18 -15.42 14.39 -20.23
CA ASN A 18 -15.96 14.40 -18.86
C ASN A 18 -16.11 12.99 -18.26
N ILE A 19 -15.10 12.14 -18.47
CA ILE A 19 -15.09 10.74 -18.02
C ILE A 19 -14.62 10.70 -16.56
N ASN A 20 -15.30 9.89 -15.72
CA ASN A 20 -14.84 9.57 -14.38
C ASN A 20 -13.89 8.38 -14.44
N VAL A 21 -12.66 8.55 -13.98
CA VAL A 21 -11.66 7.50 -13.88
C VAL A 21 -11.27 7.28 -12.43
N PHE A 22 -11.18 6.05 -12.02
CA PHE A 22 -10.78 5.66 -10.67
C PHE A 22 -9.71 4.57 -10.74
N VAL A 23 -8.63 4.73 -9.98
CA VAL A 23 -7.61 3.71 -9.77
C VAL A 23 -7.91 2.99 -8.46
N GLY A 24 -8.26 1.71 -8.56
CA GLY A 24 -8.61 0.89 -7.40
C GLY A 24 -7.40 0.63 -6.51
N CYS A 25 -7.54 0.95 -5.22
CA CYS A 25 -6.55 0.64 -4.18
C CYS A 25 -7.31 0.11 -2.95
N ASN A 26 -7.67 -1.16 -3.03
CA ASN A 26 -8.61 -1.84 -2.14
C ASN A 26 -8.25 -1.75 -0.64
N LEU A 27 -6.96 -1.72 -0.27
CA LEU A 27 -6.54 -1.60 1.13
C LEU A 27 -7.05 -0.32 1.81
N ARG A 28 -7.31 0.75 1.05
CA ARG A 28 -7.91 2.01 1.58
C ARG A 28 -9.33 1.81 2.13
N PHE A 29 -10.02 0.76 1.71
CA PHE A 29 -11.41 0.48 2.09
C PHE A 29 -11.51 -0.47 3.29
N THR A 30 -10.39 -1.01 3.76
CA THR A 30 -10.35 -1.91 4.91
C THR A 30 -10.63 -1.17 6.23
N LYS A 31 -11.24 -1.87 7.20
CA LYS A 31 -11.44 -1.35 8.57
C LYS A 31 -10.12 -0.97 9.25
N PRO A 32 -9.03 -1.77 9.15
CA PRO A 32 -7.73 -1.40 9.67
C PRO A 32 -7.22 -0.05 9.14
N TYR A 33 -7.27 0.16 7.84
CA TYR A 33 -6.85 1.43 7.25
C TYR A 33 -7.64 2.62 7.82
N LYS A 34 -8.98 2.50 7.89
CA LYS A 34 -9.86 3.54 8.43
C LYS A 34 -9.50 3.89 9.90
N ILE A 35 -9.19 2.86 10.72
CA ILE A 35 -8.77 3.04 12.11
C ILE A 35 -7.42 3.77 12.19
N ILE A 36 -6.42 3.34 11.41
CA ILE A 36 -5.09 3.94 11.37
C ILE A 36 -5.17 5.40 10.97
N LYS A 37 -5.88 5.70 9.88
CA LYS A 37 -6.08 7.07 9.39
C LYS A 37 -6.72 7.97 10.46
N LYS A 38 -7.73 7.47 11.18
CA LYS A 38 -8.35 8.19 12.30
C LYS A 38 -7.35 8.44 13.44
N LYS A 39 -6.52 7.46 13.80
CA LYS A 39 -5.52 7.59 14.88
C LYS A 39 -4.43 8.60 14.53
N ILE A 40 -3.93 8.58 13.30
CA ILE A 40 -2.96 9.56 12.79
C ILE A 40 -3.56 10.98 12.89
N ARG A 41 -4.79 11.17 12.43
CA ARG A 41 -5.45 12.50 12.37
C ARG A 41 -5.83 13.03 13.76
N SER A 42 -6.23 12.17 14.69
CA SER A 42 -6.62 12.55 16.05
C SER A 42 -5.46 12.90 16.97
N LYS A 43 -4.22 12.54 16.60
CA LYS A 43 -3.01 12.67 17.44
C LYS A 43 -3.13 12.00 18.81
N SER A 44 -4.06 11.06 18.99
CA SER A 44 -4.34 10.42 20.28
C SER A 44 -3.19 9.57 20.84
N LEU A 45 -2.16 9.30 20.03
CA LEU A 45 -0.93 8.62 20.41
C LEU A 45 0.31 9.53 20.37
N GLY A 46 0.12 10.85 20.23
CA GLY A 46 1.20 11.81 20.09
C GLY A 46 1.70 11.93 18.64
N LYS A 47 2.91 12.47 18.45
CA LYS A 47 3.57 12.57 17.17
C LYS A 47 4.03 11.19 16.70
N ILE A 48 4.17 11.04 15.37
CA ILE A 48 4.79 9.87 14.77
C ILE A 48 6.31 10.04 14.84
N ASN A 49 7.01 9.04 15.37
CA ASN A 49 8.47 8.99 15.38
C ASN A 49 8.99 8.40 14.05
N TYR A 50 8.45 7.26 13.63
CA TYR A 50 8.75 6.66 12.34
C TYR A 50 7.70 5.61 11.95
N VAL A 51 7.77 5.17 10.69
CA VAL A 51 6.88 4.15 10.10
C VAL A 51 7.70 3.07 9.44
N MET A 52 7.29 1.82 9.59
CA MET A 52 7.82 0.68 8.84
C MET A 52 6.70 0.00 8.07
N ILE A 53 6.97 -0.32 6.81
CA ILE A 53 6.09 -1.11 5.95
C ILE A 53 6.92 -2.23 5.36
N LYS A 54 6.39 -3.44 5.43
CA LYS A 54 7.01 -4.62 4.83
C LYS A 54 5.99 -5.38 4.00
N SER A 55 6.45 -5.89 2.85
CA SER A 55 5.70 -6.81 2.01
C SER A 55 6.65 -7.86 1.45
N SER A 56 6.70 -9.00 2.10
CA SER A 56 7.55 -10.13 1.75
C SER A 56 6.66 -11.34 1.51
N LEU A 57 6.50 -11.70 0.25
CA LEU A 57 5.67 -12.81 -0.19
C LEU A 57 6.50 -13.65 -1.16
N ASN A 58 6.70 -14.94 -0.85
CA ASN A 58 7.40 -15.80 -1.78
C ASN A 58 6.58 -15.96 -3.07
N ILE A 59 7.18 -15.56 -4.19
CA ILE A 59 6.49 -15.59 -5.49
C ILE A 59 6.16 -17.01 -5.94
N THR A 60 6.91 -18.02 -5.48
CA THR A 60 6.65 -19.42 -5.82
C THR A 60 5.34 -19.93 -5.20
N ASP A 61 4.89 -19.30 -4.12
CA ASP A 61 3.67 -19.66 -3.38
C ASP A 61 2.51 -18.72 -3.67
N TYR A 62 2.72 -17.69 -4.49
CA TYR A 62 1.73 -16.63 -4.70
C TYR A 62 0.50 -17.11 -5.46
N HIS A 63 0.74 -17.90 -6.53
CA HIS A 63 -0.29 -18.51 -7.34
C HIS A 63 0.03 -19.99 -7.53
N SER A 64 -0.40 -20.84 -6.60
CA SER A 64 -0.10 -22.28 -6.61
C SER A 64 -0.65 -23.04 -7.83
N TYR A 65 -1.55 -22.43 -8.60
CA TYR A 65 -2.16 -22.99 -9.81
C TYR A 65 -1.38 -22.69 -11.10
N GLU A 66 -0.33 -21.84 -11.04
CA GLU A 66 0.49 -21.51 -12.22
C GLU A 66 1.99 -21.60 -11.92
N ASP A 67 2.79 -21.82 -12.95
CA ASP A 67 4.25 -21.69 -12.85
C ASP A 67 4.62 -20.21 -12.66
N TYR A 68 5.22 -19.87 -11.52
CA TYR A 68 5.62 -18.50 -11.21
C TYR A 68 6.49 -17.84 -12.30
N LYS A 69 7.27 -18.65 -13.07
CA LYS A 69 8.10 -18.14 -14.16
C LYS A 69 7.28 -17.58 -15.32
N LYS A 70 6.06 -18.07 -15.49
CA LYS A 70 5.11 -17.64 -16.54
C LYS A 70 4.17 -16.53 -16.06
N SER A 71 4.08 -16.31 -14.76
CA SER A 71 3.23 -15.27 -14.17
C SER A 71 3.63 -13.88 -14.63
N TYR A 72 2.66 -12.98 -14.74
CA TYR A 72 2.90 -11.56 -15.04
C TYR A 72 3.87 -10.94 -14.02
N THR A 73 3.83 -11.35 -12.77
CA THR A 73 4.66 -10.84 -11.67
C THR A 73 6.15 -11.05 -11.93
N SER A 74 6.50 -12.09 -12.69
CA SER A 74 7.87 -12.49 -13.04
C SER A 74 8.37 -11.90 -14.36
N ASN A 75 7.51 -11.20 -15.11
CA ASN A 75 7.81 -10.77 -16.47
C ASN A 75 7.77 -9.25 -16.62
N LYS A 76 8.92 -8.65 -16.96
CA LYS A 76 9.07 -7.20 -17.17
C LYS A 76 8.13 -6.65 -18.26
N LYS A 77 7.93 -7.40 -19.36
CA LYS A 77 7.04 -6.99 -20.47
C LYS A 77 5.58 -6.95 -20.05
N LEU A 78 5.17 -7.76 -19.08
CA LEU A 78 3.81 -7.81 -18.55
C LEU A 78 3.59 -6.86 -17.34
N GLY A 79 4.60 -6.07 -16.99
CA GLY A 79 4.51 -5.15 -15.85
C GLY A 79 4.82 -5.77 -14.50
N GLY A 80 5.58 -6.86 -14.49
CA GLY A 80 6.03 -7.51 -13.27
C GLY A 80 7.14 -6.77 -12.55
N GLY A 81 7.49 -7.31 -11.40
CA GLY A 81 8.51 -6.80 -10.49
C GLY A 81 7.92 -6.27 -9.20
N ILE A 82 8.74 -6.32 -8.15
CA ILE A 82 8.29 -6.09 -6.77
C ILE A 82 7.56 -4.75 -6.57
N ASN A 83 8.02 -3.67 -7.20
CA ASN A 83 7.40 -2.35 -7.03
C ASN A 83 6.02 -2.24 -7.68
N PHE A 84 5.75 -3.01 -8.73
CA PHE A 84 4.45 -3.00 -9.42
C PHE A 84 3.48 -4.00 -8.80
N THR A 85 3.96 -5.17 -8.39
CA THR A 85 3.13 -6.19 -7.75
C THR A 85 2.76 -5.85 -6.31
N SER A 86 3.63 -5.11 -5.60
CA SER A 86 3.39 -4.61 -4.24
C SER A 86 3.09 -3.10 -4.22
N ILE A 87 2.37 -2.59 -5.24
CA ILE A 87 2.03 -1.17 -5.36
C ILE A 87 1.17 -0.64 -4.20
N HIS A 88 0.42 -1.51 -3.55
CA HIS A 88 -0.47 -1.15 -2.45
C HIS A 88 0.28 -0.58 -1.24
N GLU A 89 1.51 -0.99 -0.98
CA GLU A 89 2.35 -0.48 0.10
C GLU A 89 2.77 0.96 -0.18
N ILE A 90 3.13 1.27 -1.42
CA ILE A 90 3.44 2.62 -1.88
C ILE A 90 2.18 3.50 -1.77
N ASP A 91 1.05 2.96 -2.20
CA ASP A 91 -0.24 3.62 -2.08
C ASP A 91 -0.62 3.96 -0.64
N LEU A 92 -0.37 3.04 0.31
CA LEU A 92 -0.60 3.31 1.74
C LEU A 92 0.20 4.51 2.24
N ILE A 93 1.47 4.63 1.83
CA ILE A 93 2.33 5.76 2.21
C ILE A 93 1.74 7.07 1.66
N LEU A 94 1.43 7.09 0.37
CA LEU A 94 0.93 8.28 -0.32
C LEU A 94 -0.44 8.75 0.19
N ASN A 95 -1.27 7.82 0.72
CA ASN A 95 -2.64 8.14 1.12
C ASN A 95 -2.83 8.36 2.63
N LEU A 96 -1.96 7.80 3.47
CA LEU A 96 -2.01 8.01 4.92
C LEU A 96 -1.39 9.35 5.34
N PHE A 97 -0.41 9.84 4.59
CA PHE A 97 0.42 10.98 4.96
C PHE A 97 0.21 12.16 3.99
N ASP A 98 0.49 13.39 4.47
CA ASP A 98 0.19 14.61 3.71
C ASP A 98 1.26 14.92 2.65
N LYS A 99 2.54 14.67 2.98
CA LYS A 99 3.67 14.87 2.07
C LYS A 99 4.63 13.70 2.18
N THR A 100 5.12 13.25 1.05
CA THR A 100 6.04 12.11 0.96
C THR A 100 7.02 12.34 -0.17
N ASN A 101 8.32 12.33 0.15
CA ASN A 101 9.40 12.45 -0.81
C ASN A 101 10.38 11.29 -0.63
N ILE A 102 10.80 10.68 -1.71
CA ILE A 102 11.84 9.65 -1.70
C ILE A 102 13.15 10.29 -1.26
N HIS A 103 13.77 9.76 -0.21
CA HIS A 103 15.10 10.12 0.25
C HIS A 103 16.15 9.15 -0.27
N PHE A 104 15.82 7.86 -0.25
CA PHE A 104 16.67 6.79 -0.79
C PHE A 104 15.76 5.70 -1.36
N SER A 105 16.17 5.08 -2.47
CA SER A 105 15.48 3.93 -3.03
C SER A 105 16.46 3.04 -3.77
N LEU A 106 16.37 1.75 -3.52
CA LEU A 106 17.12 0.70 -4.20
C LEU A 106 16.16 -0.39 -4.63
N SER A 107 16.20 -0.78 -5.91
CA SER A 107 15.44 -1.91 -6.43
C SER A 107 16.35 -2.76 -7.31
N LYS A 108 16.50 -4.04 -6.97
CA LYS A 108 17.42 -4.97 -7.64
C LYS A 108 16.83 -6.37 -7.75
N LYS A 109 17.35 -7.13 -8.71
CA LYS A 109 17.27 -8.58 -8.74
C LYS A 109 18.43 -9.11 -7.90
N ILE A 110 18.13 -9.76 -6.76
CA ILE A 110 19.16 -10.28 -5.84
C ILE A 110 19.04 -11.79 -5.55
N SER A 111 17.87 -12.38 -5.72
CA SER A 111 17.67 -13.82 -5.47
C SER A 111 18.04 -14.68 -6.68
N ASN A 112 18.06 -16.01 -6.47
CA ASN A 112 18.27 -17.01 -7.52
C ASN A 112 16.98 -17.39 -8.27
N LEU A 113 15.85 -16.70 -8.02
CA LEU A 113 14.60 -16.93 -8.74
C LEU A 113 14.79 -16.72 -10.25
N LYS A 114 14.21 -17.60 -11.05
CA LYS A 114 14.31 -17.53 -12.54
C LYS A 114 13.27 -16.54 -13.08
N ILE A 115 13.50 -15.25 -12.87
CA ILE A 115 12.65 -14.13 -13.28
C ILE A 115 13.48 -13.01 -13.89
N ASN A 116 12.89 -12.17 -14.73
CA ASN A 116 13.58 -11.06 -15.42
C ASN A 116 13.20 -9.68 -14.87
N VAL A 117 12.78 -9.63 -13.62
CA VAL A 117 12.33 -8.41 -12.91
C VAL A 117 13.11 -8.26 -11.60
N ASN A 118 13.04 -7.06 -11.02
CA ASN A 118 13.54 -6.84 -9.66
C ASN A 118 12.67 -7.57 -8.65
N ASP A 119 13.30 -8.28 -7.73
CA ASP A 119 12.67 -9.10 -6.70
C ASP A 119 12.89 -8.56 -5.27
N PHE A 120 13.66 -7.51 -5.14
CA PHE A 120 13.89 -6.79 -3.90
C PHE A 120 13.76 -5.29 -4.13
N SER A 121 13.14 -4.61 -3.17
CA SER A 121 13.10 -3.15 -3.12
C SER A 121 13.14 -2.67 -1.68
N THR A 122 13.95 -1.64 -1.43
CA THR A 122 13.93 -0.92 -0.16
C THR A 122 13.95 0.58 -0.43
N SER A 123 13.20 1.33 0.36
CA SER A 123 13.08 2.78 0.21
C SER A 123 12.92 3.46 1.55
N VAL A 124 13.51 4.63 1.67
CA VAL A 124 13.35 5.55 2.79
C VAL A 124 12.69 6.82 2.29
N PHE A 125 11.58 7.20 2.89
CA PHE A 125 10.84 8.40 2.54
C PHE A 125 10.94 9.43 3.66
N LYS A 126 11.15 10.69 3.31
CA LYS A 126 10.87 11.84 4.18
C LYS A 126 9.37 12.11 4.10
N THR A 127 8.69 11.90 5.21
CA THR A 127 7.23 11.90 5.28
C THR A 127 6.75 12.92 6.30
N SER A 128 5.59 13.51 6.06
CA SER A 128 4.97 14.39 7.07
C SER A 128 3.45 14.25 7.14
N VAL A 129 2.94 14.52 8.35
CA VAL A 129 1.52 14.68 8.62
C VAL A 129 1.33 15.95 9.44
N LYS A 130 0.55 16.92 8.93
CA LYS A 130 0.44 18.25 9.50
C LYS A 130 1.86 18.87 9.65
N LYS A 131 2.30 19.20 10.85
CA LYS A 131 3.67 19.74 11.13
C LYS A 131 4.63 18.70 11.68
N ASN A 132 4.28 17.41 11.69
CA ASN A 132 5.14 16.34 12.20
C ASN A 132 5.88 15.69 11.03
N ASN A 133 7.21 15.80 11.03
CA ASN A 133 8.10 15.16 10.06
C ASN A 133 8.70 13.88 10.66
N PHE A 134 8.81 12.83 9.86
CA PHE A 134 9.34 11.52 10.27
C PHE A 134 9.85 10.75 9.04
N LEU A 135 10.48 9.61 9.30
CA LEU A 135 10.91 8.70 8.23
C LEU A 135 9.92 7.55 8.08
N THR A 136 9.67 7.16 6.83
CA THR A 136 8.95 5.94 6.49
C THR A 136 9.90 5.01 5.76
N LEU A 137 10.03 3.79 6.27
CA LEU A 137 10.84 2.73 5.69
C LEU A 137 9.92 1.73 5.01
N LEU A 138 10.25 1.38 3.78
CA LEU A 138 9.54 0.37 3.00
C LEU A 138 10.54 -0.69 2.55
N THR A 139 10.25 -1.95 2.83
CA THR A 139 11.02 -3.09 2.32
C THR A 139 10.07 -4.12 1.73
N MET A 140 10.39 -4.56 0.52
CA MET A 140 9.56 -5.51 -0.22
C MET A 140 10.46 -6.56 -0.91
N ASP A 141 10.03 -7.82 -0.90
CA ASP A 141 10.72 -8.88 -1.61
C ASP A 141 9.79 -10.01 -2.07
N HIS A 142 10.29 -10.81 -3.03
CA HIS A 142 9.59 -11.94 -3.63
C HIS A 142 10.15 -13.31 -3.22
N PHE A 143 11.06 -13.38 -2.27
CA PHE A 143 11.81 -14.61 -2.00
C PHE A 143 11.83 -15.03 -0.52
N GLN A 144 11.31 -14.21 0.39
CA GLN A 144 11.26 -14.57 1.80
C GLN A 144 10.33 -15.76 2.01
N ILE A 145 10.82 -16.80 2.74
CA ILE A 145 10.04 -18.02 3.02
C ILE A 145 8.86 -17.71 3.93
N SER A 146 9.10 -17.01 5.03
CA SER A 146 8.03 -16.59 5.95
C SER A 146 7.30 -15.40 5.38
N LYS A 147 6.00 -15.54 5.11
CA LYS A 147 5.18 -14.44 4.61
C LYS A 147 5.04 -13.36 5.67
N GLU A 148 5.42 -12.13 5.32
CA GLU A 148 5.26 -10.95 6.17
C GLU A 148 4.66 -9.81 5.36
N ARG A 149 3.55 -9.26 5.83
CA ARG A 149 2.95 -8.07 5.25
C ARG A 149 2.35 -7.23 6.34
N TYR A 150 2.98 -6.11 6.66
CA TYR A 150 2.54 -5.26 7.76
C TYR A 150 2.86 -3.78 7.54
N LEU A 151 2.09 -2.95 8.25
CA LEU A 151 2.37 -1.55 8.50
C LEU A 151 2.50 -1.34 10.01
N LYS A 152 3.66 -0.83 10.47
CA LYS A 152 3.91 -0.48 11.87
C LYS A 152 4.19 1.00 11.99
N ILE A 153 3.50 1.67 12.91
CA ILE A 153 3.68 3.10 13.20
C ILE A 153 4.09 3.24 14.65
N ILE A 154 5.22 3.88 14.89
CA ILE A 154 5.72 4.20 16.21
C ILE A 154 5.40 5.65 16.53
N PHE A 155 4.68 5.88 17.62
CA PHE A 155 4.29 7.19 18.12
C PHE A 155 4.99 7.47 19.46
N GLU A 156 4.95 8.73 19.92
CA GLU A 156 5.48 9.13 21.24
C GLU A 156 4.83 8.36 22.40
N LYS A 157 3.53 8.02 22.30
CA LYS A 157 2.75 7.44 23.40
C LYS A 157 2.24 6.02 23.12
N GLY A 158 2.81 5.35 22.12
CA GLY A 158 2.43 3.98 21.77
C GLY A 158 2.76 3.60 20.35
N GLU A 159 2.24 2.47 19.91
CA GLU A 159 2.46 1.96 18.56
C GLU A 159 1.20 1.33 18.00
N ILE A 160 1.14 1.27 16.67
CA ILE A 160 0.12 0.53 15.93
C ILE A 160 0.84 -0.45 15.01
N LEU A 161 0.47 -1.71 15.08
CA LEU A 161 0.86 -2.75 14.12
C LEU A 161 -0.40 -3.22 13.38
N TRP A 162 -0.45 -3.04 12.09
CA TRP A 162 -1.42 -3.68 11.22
C TRP A 162 -0.74 -4.86 10.52
N ASP A 163 -1.06 -6.07 10.93
CA ASP A 163 -0.69 -7.31 10.24
C ASP A 163 -1.76 -7.58 9.17
N ILE A 164 -1.35 -7.41 7.90
CA ILE A 164 -2.28 -7.50 6.77
C ILE A 164 -2.62 -8.96 6.48
N ILE A 165 -1.69 -9.89 6.73
CA ILE A 165 -1.90 -11.33 6.52
C ILE A 165 -2.89 -11.87 7.56
N LYS A 166 -2.66 -11.56 8.84
CA LYS A 166 -3.54 -11.97 9.95
C LYS A 166 -4.82 -11.15 10.03
N ASN A 167 -4.96 -10.14 9.17
CA ASN A 167 -6.09 -9.21 9.16
C ASN A 167 -6.39 -8.63 10.54
N SER A 168 -5.35 -8.19 11.25
CA SER A 168 -5.44 -7.70 12.63
C SER A 168 -4.71 -6.39 12.86
N ILE A 169 -5.24 -5.57 13.77
CA ILE A 169 -4.55 -4.39 14.31
C ILE A 169 -4.24 -4.62 15.79
N VAL A 170 -3.01 -4.34 16.15
CA VAL A 170 -2.57 -4.25 17.55
C VAL A 170 -2.24 -2.79 17.86
N ILE A 171 -2.87 -2.23 18.88
CA ILE A 171 -2.57 -0.89 19.40
C ILE A 171 -1.99 -1.08 20.79
N THR A 172 -0.72 -0.72 20.97
CA THR A 172 0.01 -0.82 22.24
C THR A 172 0.28 0.56 22.79
N LYS A 173 0.01 0.75 24.07
CA LYS A 173 0.41 1.90 24.89
C LYS A 173 1.19 1.39 26.11
N LYS A 174 1.83 2.29 26.86
CA LYS A 174 2.66 1.92 28.04
C LYS A 174 2.01 0.85 28.93
N ASN A 175 0.71 1.01 29.26
CA ASN A 175 0.00 0.14 30.21
C ASN A 175 -1.21 -0.59 29.59
N SER A 176 -1.31 -0.65 28.27
CA SER A 176 -2.46 -1.31 27.62
C SER A 176 -2.13 -1.80 26.23
N LYS A 177 -2.70 -2.95 25.89
CA LYS A 177 -2.63 -3.54 24.56
C LYS A 177 -4.04 -3.89 24.08
N LYS A 178 -4.43 -3.40 22.93
CA LYS A 178 -5.72 -3.69 22.29
C LYS A 178 -5.49 -4.40 20.97
N ILE A 179 -6.09 -5.57 20.81
CA ILE A 179 -6.06 -6.33 19.56
C ILE A 179 -7.44 -6.24 18.93
N ILE A 180 -7.50 -5.94 17.65
CA ILE A 180 -8.72 -5.86 16.86
C ILE A 180 -8.55 -6.77 15.65
N TYR A 181 -9.26 -7.88 15.62
CA TYR A 181 -9.33 -8.74 14.45
C TYR A 181 -10.40 -8.20 13.49
N ASN A 182 -10.04 -8.07 12.25
CA ASN A 182 -11.03 -7.78 11.23
C ASN A 182 -11.63 -9.10 10.74
N LYS A 183 -12.82 -9.44 11.25
CA LYS A 183 -13.55 -10.67 10.89
C LYS A 183 -14.16 -10.61 9.49
N ASN A 184 -14.06 -9.47 8.82
CA ASN A 184 -14.69 -9.24 7.54
C ASN A 184 -14.04 -10.08 6.44
N ASN A 185 -14.86 -10.59 5.53
CA ASN A 185 -14.42 -11.29 4.34
C ASN A 185 -13.54 -10.35 3.48
N HIS A 186 -12.48 -10.89 2.87
CA HIS A 186 -11.64 -10.13 1.95
C HIS A 186 -12.41 -9.41 0.84
N ASN A 187 -13.56 -9.94 0.44
CA ASN A 187 -14.42 -9.35 -0.60
C ASN A 187 -15.07 -8.02 -0.17
N GLU A 188 -15.22 -7.74 1.12
CA GLU A 188 -15.86 -6.49 1.57
C GLU A 188 -15.10 -5.24 1.14
N MET A 189 -13.77 -5.29 1.13
CA MET A 189 -12.98 -4.15 0.67
C MET A 189 -13.21 -3.83 -0.80
N TYR A 190 -13.40 -4.84 -1.66
CA TYR A 190 -13.71 -4.63 -3.08
C TYR A 190 -15.13 -4.10 -3.27
N LEU A 191 -16.09 -4.62 -2.49
CA LEU A 191 -17.46 -4.10 -2.50
C LEU A 191 -17.53 -2.64 -2.03
N ASP A 192 -16.81 -2.29 -0.96
CA ASP A 192 -16.73 -0.91 -0.48
C ASP A 192 -16.06 0.02 -1.51
N GLU A 193 -15.03 -0.46 -2.20
CA GLU A 193 -14.34 0.26 -3.26
C GLU A 193 -15.29 0.56 -4.44
N ILE A 194 -16.00 -0.46 -4.94
CA ILE A 194 -16.97 -0.31 -6.03
C ILE A 194 -18.12 0.60 -5.61
N LYS A 195 -18.67 0.43 -4.42
CA LYS A 195 -19.71 1.33 -3.88
C LYS A 195 -19.25 2.78 -3.80
N TYR A 196 -18.01 3.00 -3.38
CA TYR A 196 -17.41 4.33 -3.34
C TYR A 196 -17.38 4.96 -4.74
N PHE A 197 -16.89 4.22 -5.75
CA PHE A 197 -16.84 4.69 -7.13
C PHE A 197 -18.23 4.98 -7.70
N LEU A 198 -19.19 4.05 -7.55
CA LEU A 198 -20.55 4.23 -8.03
C LEU A 198 -21.26 5.43 -7.38
N ASN A 199 -21.11 5.60 -6.07
CA ASN A 199 -21.66 6.76 -5.37
C ASN A 199 -21.05 8.08 -5.85
N PHE A 200 -19.80 8.03 -6.21
CA PHE A 200 -19.09 9.17 -6.76
C PHE A 200 -19.62 9.54 -8.15
N VAL A 201 -19.74 8.57 -9.05
CA VAL A 201 -20.30 8.76 -10.40
C VAL A 201 -21.74 9.32 -10.31
N LYS A 202 -22.58 8.73 -9.43
CA LYS A 202 -23.96 9.19 -9.20
C LYS A 202 -24.04 10.65 -8.73
N LYS A 203 -23.08 11.09 -7.90
CA LYS A 203 -23.07 12.47 -7.37
C LYS A 203 -22.45 13.48 -8.33
N LYS A 204 -22.05 13.09 -9.55
CA LYS A 204 -21.37 13.94 -10.57
C LYS A 204 -20.17 14.73 -9.99
N LYS A 205 -19.53 14.26 -8.94
CA LYS A 205 -18.35 14.89 -8.35
C LYS A 205 -17.10 14.40 -9.07
N LYS A 206 -16.18 15.31 -9.44
CA LYS A 206 -14.85 14.93 -9.94
C LYS A 206 -14.06 14.25 -8.82
N ILE A 207 -13.45 13.09 -9.10
CA ILE A 207 -12.55 12.41 -8.18
C ILE A 207 -11.20 13.11 -8.24
N ASN A 208 -10.79 13.72 -7.15
CA ASN A 208 -9.39 14.09 -6.95
C ASN A 208 -8.65 12.81 -6.51
N ASN A 209 -8.04 12.13 -7.45
CA ASN A 209 -7.06 11.06 -7.21
C ASN A 209 -5.70 11.70 -6.88
N SER A 210 -5.65 12.48 -5.82
CA SER A 210 -4.42 12.98 -5.24
C SER A 210 -3.97 12.13 -4.07
#